data_1fb9d0189eb815deb6e18e67f40d2180
#
_entry.id   1fb9d0189eb815deb6e18e67f40d2180
#
_cell.length_a   1.000
_cell.length_b   1.000
_cell.length_c   1.000
_cell.angle_alpha   90.00
_cell.angle_beta   90.00
_cell.angle_gamma   90.00
#
_symmetry.space_group_name_H-M   'P 1'
#
loop_
_entity.id
_entity.type
_entity.pdbx_description
1 polymer ?
#
loop_
_entity_poly.entity_id
_entity_poly.type
_entity_poly.pdbx_seq_one_letter_code
_entity_poly.pdbx_strand_id
1 'polypeptide(L)'
;MKNALILLAGGTGRRLDSAKNTVPKQFIKIGNYNLIEYFLRNLDQKIFNRIHIVVNKSMQKQYLSTLKKDFSKHQIKFVNAGKERQLSSKKGIYSLQKYCPKKVLIHDSARPLASNKLIKRLLKSLDKYHSCAPFIINNDFIKYKSKKNIFKHGKIMNIQTPQAFRFKSILKAHRFSKSYFEKDDTSLLEKIGIKTKFIKGEKFNFKITYLDDLDLFKKLKQNEFRSGIGYDIHKINYNSKKRLILCGVKISHPPLIGHSDADVGYHAICDSILGALSLRDIGYYFNNNNKKWKNADSKIFMQF
;
A
#
# COMPACT_ATOMS: atom_id res chain seq x y z
N MET A 1 18.71 1.45 11.14
CA MET A 1 17.81 1.46 12.34
C MET A 1 16.69 0.46 12.10
N LYS A 2 16.27 -0.32 13.10
CA LYS A 2 15.22 -1.34 12.92
C LYS A 2 13.84 -0.71 13.20
N ASN A 3 13.08 -0.37 12.15
CA ASN A 3 11.70 0.10 12.25
C ASN A 3 10.73 -1.04 11.97
N ALA A 4 9.56 -1.02 12.59
CA ALA A 4 8.49 -1.98 12.34
C ALA A 4 7.17 -1.27 12.03
N LEU A 5 6.33 -1.92 11.23
CA LEU A 5 4.97 -1.51 10.92
C LEU A 5 4.00 -2.57 11.44
N ILE A 6 2.96 -2.13 12.12
CA ILE A 6 1.78 -2.92 12.46
C ILE A 6 0.62 -2.37 11.63
N LEU A 7 0.06 -3.20 10.76
CA LEU A 7 -1.11 -2.88 9.95
C LEU A 7 -2.34 -3.56 10.55
N LEU A 8 -3.29 -2.78 11.05
CA LEU A 8 -4.50 -3.28 11.69
C LEU A 8 -5.58 -3.55 10.62
N ALA A 9 -5.89 -4.82 10.41
CA ALA A 9 -6.82 -5.31 9.40
C ALA A 9 -7.89 -6.29 9.98
N GLY A 10 -8.05 -6.33 11.31
CA GLY A 10 -8.98 -7.25 11.98
C GLY A 10 -10.44 -6.76 12.06
N GLY A 11 -10.76 -5.57 11.58
CA GLY A 11 -12.11 -5.00 11.64
C GLY A 11 -13.10 -5.74 10.74
N THR A 12 -14.36 -5.88 11.20
CA THR A 12 -15.45 -6.55 10.46
C THR A 12 -16.11 -5.67 9.40
N GLY A 13 -15.85 -4.35 9.39
CA GLY A 13 -16.36 -3.44 8.34
C GLY A 13 -17.85 -3.07 8.44
N ARG A 14 -18.53 -3.36 9.54
CA ARG A 14 -20.01 -3.24 9.73
C ARG A 14 -20.68 -1.95 9.24
N ARG A 15 -19.94 -0.83 9.14
CA ARG A 15 -20.48 0.47 8.71
C ARG A 15 -20.54 0.66 7.18
N LEU A 16 -19.93 -0.24 6.41
CA LEU A 16 -20.05 -0.30 4.95
C LEU A 16 -21.17 -1.25 4.52
N ASP A 17 -21.83 -1.90 5.49
CA ASP A 17 -22.92 -2.85 5.28
C ASP A 17 -24.19 -2.10 4.86
N SER A 18 -24.36 -1.87 3.58
CA SER A 18 -25.67 -2.01 2.98
C SER A 18 -25.87 -3.50 2.74
N ALA A 19 -26.87 -4.10 3.31
CA ALA A 19 -27.41 -5.48 3.26
C ALA A 19 -26.87 -6.56 2.28
N LYS A 20 -25.86 -6.29 1.46
CA LYS A 20 -25.37 -7.18 0.39
C LYS A 20 -23.86 -7.49 0.40
N ASN A 21 -23.03 -6.82 1.20
CA ASN A 21 -21.58 -7.05 1.15
C ASN A 21 -21.08 -7.88 2.34
N THR A 22 -20.85 -9.17 2.12
CA THR A 22 -20.24 -10.10 3.08
C THR A 22 -18.72 -9.90 3.25
N VAL A 23 -18.08 -9.08 2.41
CA VAL A 23 -16.63 -8.87 2.39
C VAL A 23 -16.25 -7.68 3.27
N PRO A 24 -15.41 -7.84 4.30
CA PRO A 24 -14.92 -6.72 5.10
C PRO A 24 -14.18 -5.70 4.24
N LYS A 25 -14.42 -4.42 4.49
CA LYS A 25 -13.98 -3.28 3.63
C LYS A 25 -12.52 -3.30 3.21
N GLN A 26 -11.62 -3.71 4.10
CA GLN A 26 -10.17 -3.75 3.82
C GLN A 26 -9.79 -4.78 2.77
N PHE A 27 -10.70 -5.71 2.43
CA PHE A 27 -10.52 -6.75 1.42
C PHE A 27 -11.33 -6.51 0.15
N ILE A 28 -12.11 -5.44 0.09
CA ILE A 28 -12.81 -5.05 -1.14
C ILE A 28 -11.75 -4.75 -2.21
N LYS A 29 -11.86 -5.43 -3.35
CA LYS A 29 -10.97 -5.20 -4.49
C LYS A 29 -11.40 -3.95 -5.27
N ILE A 30 -10.43 -3.16 -5.67
CA ILE A 30 -10.56 -2.03 -6.58
C ILE A 30 -9.52 -2.27 -7.67
N GLY A 31 -9.97 -2.60 -8.87
CA GLY A 31 -9.09 -3.20 -9.86
C GLY A 31 -8.51 -4.52 -9.33
N ASN A 32 -7.20 -4.68 -9.44
CA ASN A 32 -6.51 -5.92 -9.06
C ASN A 32 -6.18 -6.04 -7.58
N TYR A 33 -6.33 -4.98 -6.77
CA TYR A 33 -5.81 -4.92 -5.41
C TYR A 33 -6.89 -4.56 -4.39
N ASN A 34 -6.79 -5.13 -3.18
CA ASN A 34 -7.54 -4.68 -2.01
C ASN A 34 -6.82 -3.51 -1.31
N LEU A 35 -7.47 -2.89 -0.30
CA LEU A 35 -6.92 -1.71 0.39
C LEU A 35 -5.58 -1.98 1.08
N ILE A 36 -5.36 -3.19 1.59
CA ILE A 36 -4.10 -3.60 2.23
C ILE A 36 -2.99 -3.66 1.18
N GLU A 37 -3.28 -4.27 0.03
CA GLU A 37 -2.33 -4.38 -1.08
C GLU A 37 -2.00 -3.00 -1.66
N TYR A 38 -2.99 -2.13 -1.84
CA TYR A 38 -2.75 -0.74 -2.25
C TYR A 38 -1.77 -0.01 -1.33
N PHE A 39 -2.00 -0.08 -0.03
CA PHE A 39 -1.10 0.56 0.92
C PHE A 39 0.31 -0.04 0.86
N LEU A 40 0.45 -1.36 0.84
CA LEU A 40 1.74 -2.04 0.88
C LEU A 40 2.54 -1.86 -0.43
N ARG A 41 1.88 -1.79 -1.59
CA ARG A 41 2.54 -1.52 -2.88
C ARG A 41 3.06 -0.09 -3.00
N ASN A 42 2.36 0.87 -2.40
CA ASN A 42 2.79 2.28 -2.36
C ASN A 42 3.80 2.57 -1.25
N LEU A 43 4.03 1.61 -0.35
CA LEU A 43 4.93 1.77 0.77
C LEU A 43 6.39 1.59 0.33
N ASP A 44 7.27 2.53 0.68
CA ASP A 44 8.71 2.33 0.61
C ASP A 44 9.13 1.27 1.65
N GLN A 45 9.17 0.01 1.21
CA GLN A 45 9.42 -1.15 2.08
C GLN A 45 10.80 -1.11 2.75
N LYS A 46 11.76 -0.37 2.19
CA LYS A 46 13.10 -0.18 2.78
C LYS A 46 13.06 0.56 4.12
N ILE A 47 11.97 1.28 4.40
CA ILE A 47 11.77 1.97 5.68
C ILE A 47 11.59 0.98 6.84
N PHE A 48 11.02 -0.21 6.58
CA PHE A 48 10.64 -1.17 7.62
C PHE A 48 11.38 -2.50 7.49
N ASN A 49 11.94 -2.96 8.60
CA ASN A 49 12.55 -4.29 8.67
C ASN A 49 11.53 -5.39 8.98
N ARG A 50 10.36 -5.02 9.49
CA ARG A 50 9.26 -5.94 9.83
C ARG A 50 7.92 -5.28 9.57
N ILE A 51 7.01 -6.02 8.95
CA ILE A 51 5.62 -5.63 8.71
C ILE A 51 4.74 -6.72 9.30
N HIS A 52 4.02 -6.41 10.38
CA HIS A 52 3.08 -7.33 10.99
C HIS A 52 1.64 -6.91 10.65
N ILE A 53 0.91 -7.79 9.98
CA ILE A 53 -0.50 -7.56 9.60
C ILE A 53 -1.37 -8.28 10.62
N VAL A 54 -2.13 -7.50 11.37
CA VAL A 54 -3.05 -8.01 12.41
C VAL A 54 -4.42 -8.23 11.76
N VAL A 55 -4.77 -9.50 11.57
CA VAL A 55 -5.96 -9.93 10.80
C VAL A 55 -6.54 -11.21 11.36
N ASN A 56 -7.84 -11.45 11.18
CA ASN A 56 -8.46 -12.71 11.56
C ASN A 56 -7.94 -13.87 10.68
N LYS A 57 -7.72 -15.04 11.27
CA LYS A 57 -7.11 -16.20 10.59
C LYS A 57 -7.89 -16.65 9.35
N SER A 58 -9.21 -16.62 9.40
CA SER A 58 -10.08 -16.92 8.24
C SER A 58 -9.89 -15.93 7.10
N MET A 59 -9.88 -14.63 7.40
CA MET A 59 -9.68 -13.55 6.43
C MET A 59 -8.27 -13.58 5.82
N GLN A 60 -7.25 -13.95 6.62
CA GLN A 60 -5.89 -14.13 6.11
C GLN A 60 -5.84 -15.20 5.01
N LYS A 61 -6.45 -16.36 5.25
CA LYS A 61 -6.45 -17.46 4.26
C LYS A 61 -7.19 -17.04 2.99
N GLN A 62 -8.33 -16.41 3.11
CA GLN A 62 -9.22 -16.07 2.00
C GLN A 62 -8.68 -14.93 1.12
N TYR A 63 -8.12 -13.87 1.72
CA TYR A 63 -7.85 -12.62 1.00
C TYR A 63 -6.36 -12.24 0.90
N LEU A 64 -5.48 -12.88 1.64
CA LEU A 64 -4.06 -12.51 1.74
C LEU A 64 -3.13 -13.67 1.44
N SER A 65 -3.63 -14.76 0.85
CA SER A 65 -2.82 -15.94 0.51
C SER A 65 -1.70 -15.61 -0.50
N THR A 66 -1.98 -14.72 -1.43
CA THR A 66 -1.05 -14.30 -2.50
C THR A 66 -0.06 -13.23 -2.03
N LEU A 67 -0.38 -12.47 -0.99
CA LEU A 67 0.42 -11.33 -0.54
C LEU A 67 1.89 -11.69 -0.23
N LYS A 68 2.14 -12.91 0.24
CA LYS A 68 3.49 -13.39 0.53
C LYS A 68 4.35 -13.60 -0.71
N LYS A 69 3.75 -13.78 -1.89
CA LYS A 69 4.50 -13.94 -3.15
C LYS A 69 5.12 -12.62 -3.59
N ASP A 70 4.43 -11.51 -3.34
CA ASP A 70 4.83 -10.16 -3.76
C ASP A 70 5.82 -9.49 -2.80
N PHE A 71 5.98 -10.05 -1.59
CA PHE A 71 6.85 -9.48 -0.56
C PHE A 71 7.78 -10.55 -0.02
N SER A 72 9.05 -10.20 0.23
CA SER A 72 10.03 -11.15 0.76
C SER A 72 9.53 -11.77 2.08
N LYS A 73 9.68 -13.10 2.22
CA LYS A 73 9.19 -13.89 3.37
C LYS A 73 9.61 -13.35 4.74
N HIS A 74 10.71 -12.58 4.79
CA HIS A 74 11.26 -12.05 6.04
C HIS A 74 10.59 -10.77 6.52
N GLN A 75 9.82 -10.06 5.68
CA GLN A 75 9.25 -8.75 6.02
C GLN A 75 7.82 -8.83 6.55
N ILE A 76 7.01 -9.80 6.09
CA ILE A 76 5.59 -9.89 6.47
C ILE A 76 5.31 -11.06 7.42
N LYS A 77 4.66 -10.74 8.56
CA LYS A 77 4.09 -11.71 9.49
C LYS A 77 2.62 -11.41 9.74
N PHE A 78 1.79 -12.44 9.68
CA PHE A 78 0.39 -12.34 10.10
C PHE A 78 0.25 -12.62 11.59
N VAL A 79 -0.57 -11.82 12.26
CA VAL A 79 -0.87 -11.91 13.70
C VAL A 79 -2.39 -11.97 13.84
N ASN A 80 -2.90 -12.89 14.66
CA ASN A 80 -4.34 -13.01 14.86
C ASN A 80 -4.93 -11.79 15.58
N ALA A 81 -6.01 -11.22 15.04
CA ALA A 81 -6.66 -10.03 15.58
C ALA A 81 -7.28 -10.31 16.96
N GLY A 82 -7.51 -9.24 17.72
CA GLY A 82 -8.33 -9.25 18.92
C GLY A 82 -9.78 -8.87 18.62
N LYS A 83 -10.67 -9.02 19.61
CA LYS A 83 -12.08 -8.60 19.51
C LYS A 83 -12.20 -7.08 19.29
N GLU A 84 -11.33 -6.30 19.95
CA GLU A 84 -11.30 -4.84 19.88
C GLU A 84 -10.03 -4.34 19.17
N ARG A 85 -10.08 -3.06 18.69
CA ARG A 85 -8.94 -2.42 18.01
C ARG A 85 -7.71 -2.39 18.92
N GLN A 86 -7.88 -1.99 20.18
CA GLN A 86 -6.79 -1.93 21.15
C GLN A 86 -6.15 -3.30 21.41
N LEU A 87 -6.97 -4.37 21.52
CA LEU A 87 -6.46 -5.73 21.70
C LEU A 87 -5.72 -6.22 20.45
N SER A 88 -6.17 -5.83 19.26
CA SER A 88 -5.46 -6.10 18.01
C SER A 88 -4.09 -5.39 17.98
N SER A 89 -4.04 -4.11 18.38
CA SER A 89 -2.80 -3.35 18.52
C SER A 89 -1.86 -4.01 19.53
N LYS A 90 -2.35 -4.39 20.73
CA LYS A 90 -1.58 -5.10 21.76
C LYS A 90 -0.96 -6.39 21.22
N LYS A 91 -1.72 -7.22 20.52
CA LYS A 91 -1.20 -8.47 19.91
C LYS A 91 -0.13 -8.17 18.86
N GLY A 92 -0.31 -7.12 18.05
CA GLY A 92 0.68 -6.65 17.09
C GLY A 92 1.97 -6.22 17.78
N ILE A 93 1.90 -5.40 18.85
CA ILE A 93 3.05 -4.94 19.62
C ILE A 93 3.79 -6.14 20.29
N TYR A 94 3.05 -7.05 20.90
CA TYR A 94 3.64 -8.23 21.55
C TYR A 94 4.33 -9.16 20.56
N SER A 95 3.79 -9.29 19.34
CA SER A 95 4.42 -10.11 18.30
C SER A 95 5.77 -9.58 17.81
N LEU A 96 6.06 -8.29 18.06
CA LEU A 96 7.32 -7.63 17.78
C LEU A 96 8.32 -7.71 18.93
N GLN A 97 7.92 -8.16 20.12
CA GLN A 97 8.73 -8.10 21.33
C GLN A 97 10.08 -8.79 21.17
N LYS A 98 10.12 -9.97 20.53
CA LYS A 98 11.35 -10.70 20.29
C LYS A 98 12.33 -10.00 19.33
N TYR A 99 11.87 -9.06 18.53
CA TYR A 99 12.69 -8.31 17.58
C TYR A 99 13.16 -6.96 18.10
N CYS A 100 12.55 -6.46 19.18
CA CYS A 100 12.86 -5.18 19.83
C CYS A 100 13.17 -4.04 18.86
N PRO A 101 12.27 -3.67 17.93
CA PRO A 101 12.51 -2.56 17.02
C PRO A 101 12.70 -1.26 17.83
N LYS A 102 13.44 -0.28 17.30
CA LYS A 102 13.56 1.03 17.95
C LYS A 102 12.27 1.81 17.84
N LYS A 103 11.65 1.81 16.64
CA LYS A 103 10.45 2.58 16.32
C LYS A 103 9.40 1.64 15.73
N VAL A 104 8.13 1.89 16.04
CA VAL A 104 6.99 1.17 15.47
C VAL A 104 5.93 2.15 15.03
N LEU A 105 5.34 1.88 13.87
CA LEU A 105 4.14 2.54 13.37
C LEU A 105 2.96 1.58 13.51
N ILE A 106 1.83 2.12 13.97
CA ILE A 106 0.54 1.41 14.00
C ILE A 106 -0.38 2.13 13.00
N HIS A 107 -0.90 1.37 12.03
CA HIS A 107 -1.68 1.92 10.93
C HIS A 107 -2.97 1.16 10.69
N ASP A 108 -4.05 1.89 10.45
CA ASP A 108 -5.33 1.30 10.06
C ASP A 108 -5.32 0.95 8.56
N SER A 109 -5.54 -0.29 8.18
CA SER A 109 -5.61 -0.73 6.77
C SER A 109 -6.70 -0.03 5.96
N ALA A 110 -7.67 0.59 6.63
CA ALA A 110 -8.70 1.41 6.01
C ALA A 110 -8.23 2.81 5.56
N ARG A 111 -6.94 3.13 5.67
CA ARG A 111 -6.32 4.36 5.18
C ARG A 111 -5.23 4.04 4.13
N PRO A 112 -5.62 3.62 2.93
CA PRO A 112 -4.66 3.11 1.93
C PRO A 112 -3.75 4.18 1.34
N LEU A 113 -4.02 5.48 1.56
CA LEU A 113 -3.32 6.60 0.93
C LEU A 113 -2.32 7.33 1.84
N ALA A 114 -1.94 6.76 2.99
CA ALA A 114 -0.88 7.36 3.81
C ALA A 114 0.45 7.40 3.04
N SER A 115 1.00 8.59 2.84
CA SER A 115 2.19 8.78 2.01
C SER A 115 3.49 8.39 2.71
N ASN A 116 4.50 8.00 1.93
CA ASN A 116 5.86 7.78 2.44
C ASN A 116 6.46 9.05 3.07
N LYS A 117 6.07 10.24 2.58
CA LYS A 117 6.49 11.54 3.14
C LYS A 117 5.97 11.71 4.57
N LEU A 118 4.69 11.38 4.81
CA LEU A 118 4.10 11.40 6.16
C LEU A 118 4.80 10.39 7.07
N ILE A 119 4.99 9.17 6.61
CA ILE A 119 5.66 8.09 7.35
C ILE A 119 7.07 8.52 7.78
N LYS A 120 7.87 9.09 6.87
CA LYS A 120 9.23 9.56 7.17
C LYS A 120 9.22 10.70 8.20
N ARG A 121 8.25 11.64 8.11
CA ARG A 121 8.08 12.73 9.10
C ARG A 121 7.75 12.20 10.50
N LEU A 122 6.85 11.23 10.59
CA LEU A 122 6.48 10.58 11.84
C LEU A 122 7.67 9.87 12.48
N LEU A 123 8.41 9.08 11.71
CA LEU A 123 9.60 8.37 12.18
C LEU A 123 10.70 9.34 12.65
N LYS A 124 10.91 10.45 11.94
CA LYS A 124 11.88 11.50 12.32
C LYS A 124 11.48 12.16 13.66
N SER A 125 10.18 12.38 13.87
CA SER A 125 9.70 12.99 15.14
C SER A 125 10.04 12.14 16.36
N LEU A 126 10.16 10.82 16.23
CA LEU A 126 10.53 9.93 17.34
C LEU A 126 11.98 10.05 17.79
N ASP A 127 12.81 10.81 17.09
CA ASP A 127 14.18 11.12 17.57
C ASP A 127 14.10 12.00 18.84
N LYS A 128 13.10 12.89 18.90
CA LYS A 128 12.85 13.79 20.03
C LYS A 128 11.73 13.32 20.96
N TYR A 129 10.66 12.72 20.41
CA TYR A 129 9.44 12.39 21.14
C TYR A 129 9.25 10.87 21.28
N HIS A 130 8.48 10.45 22.27
CA HIS A 130 8.14 9.03 22.50
C HIS A 130 6.93 8.58 21.65
N SER A 131 6.07 9.52 21.28
CA SER A 131 4.84 9.31 20.53
C SER A 131 4.63 10.46 19.55
N CYS A 132 4.16 10.15 18.34
CA CYS A 132 3.80 11.14 17.33
C CYS A 132 2.61 10.65 16.52
N ALA A 133 1.62 11.52 16.30
CA ALA A 133 0.44 11.23 15.49
C ALA A 133 0.13 12.38 14.53
N PRO A 134 -0.38 12.07 13.32
CA PRO A 134 -0.82 13.09 12.39
C PRO A 134 -2.25 13.52 12.70
N PHE A 135 -2.57 14.78 12.44
CA PHE A 135 -3.90 15.32 12.57
C PHE A 135 -4.27 16.24 11.41
N ILE A 136 -5.55 16.39 11.16
CA ILE A 136 -6.14 17.46 10.36
C ILE A 136 -7.11 18.26 11.24
N ILE A 137 -7.13 19.57 11.02
CA ILE A 137 -8.11 20.43 11.70
C ILE A 137 -9.46 20.20 11.03
N ASN A 138 -10.48 19.92 11.84
CA ASN A 138 -11.85 19.96 11.36
C ASN A 138 -12.34 21.40 11.40
N ASN A 139 -12.72 21.92 10.23
CA ASN A 139 -13.27 23.27 10.10
C ASN A 139 -14.79 23.29 10.19
N ASP A 140 -15.44 22.09 10.22
CA ASP A 140 -16.88 21.98 10.31
C ASP A 140 -17.36 22.30 11.72
N PHE A 141 -18.54 22.88 11.82
CA PHE A 141 -19.19 23.08 13.09
C PHE A 141 -19.68 21.74 13.65
N ILE A 142 -19.23 21.35 14.84
CA ILE A 142 -19.61 20.09 15.46
C ILE A 142 -20.66 20.32 16.53
N LYS A 143 -21.82 19.70 16.34
CA LYS A 143 -22.91 19.66 17.30
C LYS A 143 -23.01 18.30 17.95
N TYR A 144 -22.90 18.24 19.26
CA TYR A 144 -23.14 16.98 20.00
C TYR A 144 -24.63 16.75 20.18
N LYS A 145 -25.12 15.56 19.76
CA LYS A 145 -26.48 15.11 20.07
C LYS A 145 -26.49 14.59 21.51
N SER A 146 -26.64 15.48 22.48
CA SER A 146 -26.82 15.13 23.89
C SER A 146 -27.98 15.92 24.49
N LYS A 147 -28.56 15.43 25.61
CA LYS A 147 -29.65 16.13 26.34
C LYS A 147 -29.26 17.51 26.87
N LYS A 148 -27.94 17.80 26.96
CA LYS A 148 -27.38 19.13 27.25
C LYS A 148 -26.56 19.56 26.04
N ASN A 149 -27.01 20.62 25.34
CA ASN A 149 -26.25 21.25 24.23
C ASN A 149 -25.00 21.91 24.80
N ILE A 150 -23.89 21.19 24.86
CA ILE A 150 -22.59 21.75 25.24
C ILE A 150 -21.83 22.07 23.95
N PHE A 151 -21.76 23.35 23.61
CA PHE A 151 -20.87 23.85 22.57
C PHE A 151 -19.46 23.97 23.15
N LYS A 152 -18.51 23.19 22.67
CA LYS A 152 -17.10 23.44 22.99
C LYS A 152 -16.51 24.35 21.92
N HIS A 153 -16.17 25.57 22.29
CA HIS A 153 -15.32 26.42 21.47
C HIS A 153 -13.91 25.87 21.48
N GLY A 154 -13.36 25.57 20.31
CA GLY A 154 -11.99 25.07 20.15
C GLY A 154 -11.76 24.42 18.79
N LYS A 155 -10.50 24.36 18.38
CA LYS A 155 -10.11 23.64 17.15
C LYS A 155 -10.20 22.15 17.39
N ILE A 156 -11.09 21.46 16.69
CA ILE A 156 -11.21 20.01 16.75
C ILE A 156 -10.19 19.38 15.81
N MET A 157 -9.39 18.48 16.35
CA MET A 157 -8.38 17.73 15.60
C MET A 157 -8.87 16.32 15.30
N ASN A 158 -8.97 15.99 14.02
CA ASN A 158 -9.20 14.62 13.58
C ASN A 158 -7.86 13.88 13.51
N ILE A 159 -7.61 13.02 14.48
CA ILE A 159 -6.37 12.24 14.55
C ILE A 159 -6.38 11.15 13.49
N GLN A 160 -5.27 11.04 12.76
CA GLN A 160 -5.09 10.02 11.72
C GLN A 160 -4.11 8.92 12.19
N THR A 161 -4.02 7.86 11.41
CA THR A 161 -2.91 6.90 11.42
C THR A 161 -2.15 6.99 10.08
N PRO A 162 -0.85 6.64 10.02
CA PRO A 162 -0.03 5.91 11.01
C PRO A 162 0.25 6.73 12.26
N GLN A 163 0.18 6.09 13.43
CA GLN A 163 0.66 6.62 14.69
C GLN A 163 2.03 6.01 14.99
N ALA A 164 2.99 6.83 15.36
CA ALA A 164 4.39 6.44 15.54
C ALA A 164 4.79 6.45 17.00
N PHE A 165 5.55 5.43 17.42
CA PHE A 165 5.94 5.24 18.81
C PHE A 165 7.38 4.74 18.92
N ARG A 166 8.09 5.17 19.98
CA ARG A 166 9.24 4.39 20.46
C ARG A 166 8.73 3.07 21.01
N PHE A 167 9.29 1.97 20.54
CA PHE A 167 8.74 0.63 20.84
C PHE A 167 8.63 0.34 22.33
N LYS A 168 9.66 0.66 23.12
CA LYS A 168 9.64 0.45 24.57
C LYS A 168 8.50 1.20 25.25
N SER A 169 8.18 2.42 24.78
CA SER A 169 7.12 3.26 25.37
C SER A 169 5.73 2.69 25.13
N ILE A 170 5.41 2.31 23.89
CA ILE A 170 4.10 1.74 23.57
C ILE A 170 3.93 0.34 24.16
N LEU A 171 5.00 -0.46 24.22
CA LEU A 171 4.99 -1.76 24.91
C LEU A 171 4.67 -1.60 26.40
N LYS A 172 5.30 -0.62 27.08
CA LYS A 172 5.00 -0.28 28.47
C LYS A 172 3.53 0.13 28.62
N ALA A 173 3.02 1.03 27.77
CA ALA A 173 1.62 1.49 27.83
C ALA A 173 0.61 0.34 27.71
N HIS A 174 0.83 -0.59 26.76
CA HIS A 174 -0.02 -1.77 26.62
C HIS A 174 0.07 -2.76 27.80
N ARG A 175 1.19 -2.82 28.51
CA ARG A 175 1.33 -3.65 29.73
C ARG A 175 0.55 -3.06 30.90
N PHE A 176 0.59 -1.75 31.07
CA PHE A 176 -0.09 -1.05 32.16
C PHE A 176 -1.59 -0.85 31.92
N SER A 177 -2.07 -0.96 30.68
CA SER A 177 -3.50 -0.80 30.37
C SER A 177 -4.32 -1.94 30.95
N LYS A 178 -5.21 -1.59 31.88
CA LYS A 178 -6.21 -2.51 32.50
C LYS A 178 -7.52 -2.58 31.71
N SER A 179 -7.78 -1.64 30.80
CA SER A 179 -8.98 -1.56 29.96
C SER A 179 -8.66 -1.70 28.48
N TYR A 180 -9.62 -2.11 27.67
CA TYR A 180 -9.48 -2.28 26.22
C TYR A 180 -10.38 -1.34 25.43
N PHE A 181 -10.79 -0.22 26.02
CA PHE A 181 -11.75 0.72 25.44
C PHE A 181 -11.12 1.93 24.75
N GLU A 182 -9.79 2.01 24.68
CA GLU A 182 -9.16 3.14 24.04
C GLU A 182 -9.34 3.10 22.52
N LYS A 183 -9.78 4.23 21.98
CA LYS A 183 -10.06 4.35 20.55
C LYS A 183 -8.79 4.45 19.70
N ASP A 184 -7.69 4.90 20.29
CA ASP A 184 -6.38 4.99 19.62
C ASP A 184 -5.22 4.64 20.56
N ASP A 185 -4.02 4.52 19.99
CA ASP A 185 -2.85 4.08 20.73
C ASP A 185 -2.12 5.26 21.42
N THR A 186 -2.38 6.51 21.03
CA THR A 186 -1.80 7.70 21.70
C THR A 186 -2.40 7.89 23.09
N SER A 187 -3.69 7.65 23.26
CA SER A 187 -4.38 7.74 24.54
C SER A 187 -3.80 6.78 25.60
N LEU A 188 -3.26 5.64 25.17
CA LEU A 188 -2.59 4.70 26.07
C LEU A 188 -1.30 5.28 26.67
N LEU A 189 -0.53 6.04 25.88
CA LEU A 189 0.68 6.67 26.36
C LEU A 189 0.35 7.84 27.28
N GLU A 190 -0.69 8.61 26.96
CA GLU A 190 -1.14 9.73 27.79
C GLU A 190 -1.56 9.26 29.18
N LYS A 191 -2.20 8.10 29.31
CA LYS A 191 -2.53 7.50 30.60
C LYS A 191 -1.33 7.13 31.48
N ILE A 192 -0.17 6.94 30.88
CA ILE A 192 1.09 6.71 31.62
C ILE A 192 2.00 7.96 31.65
N GLY A 193 1.41 9.15 31.40
CA GLY A 193 2.10 10.44 31.49
C GLY A 193 3.00 10.79 30.31
N ILE A 194 2.93 10.05 29.20
CA ILE A 194 3.74 10.32 28.01
C ILE A 194 2.92 11.14 27.01
N LYS A 195 3.30 12.40 26.80
CA LYS A 195 2.64 13.31 25.85
C LYS A 195 2.93 12.90 24.40
N THR A 196 1.90 12.98 23.55
CA THR A 196 2.00 12.76 22.11
C THR A 196 2.32 14.05 21.38
N LYS A 197 3.30 14.03 20.48
CA LYS A 197 3.55 15.12 19.52
C LYS A 197 2.57 14.99 18.36
N PHE A 198 1.76 16.00 18.12
CA PHE A 198 0.90 16.05 16.95
C PHE A 198 1.58 16.84 15.83
N ILE A 199 1.48 16.31 14.58
CA ILE A 199 2.00 16.94 13.35
C ILE A 199 0.90 17.03 12.31
N LYS A 200 1.02 17.98 11.37
CA LYS A 200 0.07 18.13 10.26
C LYS A 200 -0.02 16.83 9.45
N GLY A 201 -1.23 16.27 9.36
CA GLY A 201 -1.56 15.12 8.56
C GLY A 201 -1.80 15.45 7.08
N GLU A 202 -2.49 14.56 6.38
CA GLU A 202 -2.78 14.67 4.95
C GLU A 202 -4.28 14.49 4.71
N LYS A 203 -4.91 15.38 3.92
CA LYS A 203 -6.34 15.29 3.60
C LYS A 203 -6.68 13.99 2.88
N PHE A 204 -5.84 13.57 1.93
CA PHE A 204 -6.02 12.31 1.20
C PHE A 204 -5.78 11.05 2.05
N ASN A 205 -5.18 11.15 3.23
CA ASN A 205 -5.07 10.05 4.16
C ASN A 205 -6.39 9.86 4.96
N PHE A 206 -7.53 9.95 4.27
CA PHE A 206 -8.83 9.71 4.88
C PHE A 206 -9.06 8.23 5.20
N LYS A 207 -9.99 7.96 6.10
CA LYS A 207 -10.35 6.60 6.50
C LYS A 207 -11.59 6.16 5.73
N ILE A 208 -11.45 5.14 4.91
CA ILE A 208 -12.59 4.53 4.23
C ILE A 208 -13.51 3.92 5.30
N THR A 209 -14.66 4.56 5.52
CA THR A 209 -15.62 4.20 6.55
C THR A 209 -16.99 3.93 5.97
N TYR A 210 -17.41 4.71 4.99
CA TYR A 210 -18.68 4.65 4.27
C TYR A 210 -18.48 4.33 2.80
N LEU A 211 -19.57 4.06 2.05
CA LEU A 211 -19.52 3.77 0.61
C LEU A 211 -18.97 4.95 -0.18
N ASP A 212 -19.34 6.17 0.17
CA ASP A 212 -18.86 7.39 -0.49
C ASP A 212 -17.32 7.53 -0.40
N ASP A 213 -16.72 7.15 0.74
CA ASP A 213 -15.26 7.13 0.89
C ASP A 213 -14.63 6.12 -0.07
N LEU A 214 -15.28 4.96 -0.26
CA LEU A 214 -14.80 3.93 -1.16
C LEU A 214 -14.90 4.38 -2.62
N ASP A 215 -15.98 5.05 -2.99
CA ASP A 215 -16.20 5.56 -4.34
C ASP A 215 -15.25 6.73 -4.65
N LEU A 216 -14.98 7.60 -3.66
CA LEU A 216 -13.93 8.60 -3.78
C LEU A 216 -12.56 7.95 -4.00
N PHE A 217 -12.23 6.90 -3.24
CA PHE A 217 -10.98 6.18 -3.42
C PHE A 217 -10.88 5.52 -4.81
N LYS A 218 -11.96 4.91 -5.31
CA LYS A 218 -12.02 4.36 -6.67
C LYS A 218 -11.73 5.44 -7.71
N LYS A 219 -12.42 6.60 -7.63
CA LYS A 219 -12.21 7.73 -8.56
C LYS A 219 -10.76 8.22 -8.54
N LEU A 220 -10.14 8.34 -7.35
CA LEU A 220 -8.74 8.73 -7.22
C LEU A 220 -7.77 7.72 -7.85
N LYS A 221 -8.16 6.43 -7.94
CA LYS A 221 -7.33 5.37 -8.52
C LYS A 221 -7.63 5.07 -9.99
N GLN A 222 -8.85 5.32 -10.44
CA GLN A 222 -9.24 5.15 -11.85
C GLN A 222 -8.62 6.21 -12.78
N ASN A 223 -8.16 7.33 -12.25
CA ASN A 223 -7.56 8.44 -13.02
C ASN A 223 -6.03 8.44 -13.01
N GLU A 224 -5.37 7.30 -12.79
CA GLU A 224 -3.92 7.21 -13.01
C GLU A 224 -3.66 7.13 -14.53
N PHE A 225 -3.38 8.28 -15.16
CA PHE A 225 -2.79 8.31 -16.49
C PHE A 225 -1.29 8.09 -16.37
N ARG A 226 -0.79 7.19 -17.18
CA ARG A 226 0.64 6.95 -17.34
C ARG A 226 0.97 7.08 -18.82
N SER A 227 2.08 7.71 -19.11
CA SER A 227 2.62 7.77 -20.48
C SER A 227 4.00 7.13 -20.50
N GLY A 228 4.31 6.50 -21.59
CA GLY A 228 5.64 5.95 -21.85
C GLY A 228 5.98 6.13 -23.32
N ILE A 229 7.26 6.22 -23.60
CA ILE A 229 7.80 6.32 -24.97
C ILE A 229 8.57 5.03 -25.22
N GLY A 230 8.32 4.40 -26.35
CA GLY A 230 9.08 3.26 -26.85
C GLY A 230 9.71 3.62 -28.18
N TYR A 231 10.94 3.21 -28.37
CA TYR A 231 11.70 3.42 -29.59
C TYR A 231 12.52 2.17 -29.88
N ASP A 232 12.46 1.69 -31.12
CA ASP A 232 13.31 0.60 -31.58
C ASP A 232 13.77 0.84 -33.02
N ILE A 233 14.93 0.31 -33.40
CA ILE A 233 15.50 0.47 -34.72
C ILE A 233 16.16 -0.82 -35.19
N HIS A 234 15.83 -1.25 -36.37
CA HIS A 234 16.39 -2.42 -37.01
C HIS A 234 16.88 -2.14 -38.42
N LYS A 235 17.95 -2.82 -38.85
CA LYS A 235 18.45 -2.73 -40.24
C LYS A 235 17.58 -3.51 -41.20
N ILE A 236 17.36 -3.01 -42.40
CA ILE A 236 16.65 -3.71 -43.48
C ILE A 236 17.56 -4.76 -44.13
N ASN A 237 17.02 -5.96 -44.37
CA ASN A 237 17.70 -7.03 -45.07
C ASN A 237 17.25 -7.13 -46.53
N TYR A 238 17.92 -6.41 -47.41
CA TYR A 238 17.59 -6.43 -48.85
C TYR A 238 17.91 -7.77 -49.55
N ASN A 239 18.73 -8.63 -48.94
CA ASN A 239 19.12 -9.93 -49.49
C ASN A 239 18.16 -11.06 -49.13
N SER A 240 17.11 -10.81 -48.34
CA SER A 240 16.15 -11.81 -47.91
C SER A 240 14.90 -11.80 -48.81
N LYS A 241 14.40 -13.02 -49.13
CA LYS A 241 13.12 -13.20 -49.84
C LYS A 241 11.91 -13.16 -48.89
N LYS A 242 12.11 -13.04 -47.57
CA LYS A 242 11.02 -12.93 -46.59
C LYS A 242 10.36 -11.54 -46.70
N ARG A 243 9.16 -11.42 -46.17
CA ARG A 243 8.43 -10.13 -46.09
C ARG A 243 8.66 -9.47 -44.71
N LEU A 244 8.61 -8.16 -44.68
CA LEU A 244 8.57 -7.37 -43.45
C LEU A 244 7.35 -7.75 -42.63
N ILE A 245 7.54 -7.90 -41.31
CA ILE A 245 6.46 -8.00 -40.34
C ILE A 245 6.51 -6.74 -39.50
N LEU A 246 5.36 -6.05 -39.36
CA LEU A 246 5.23 -4.85 -38.54
C LEU A 246 3.89 -4.92 -37.78
N CYS A 247 3.94 -4.91 -36.45
CA CYS A 247 2.79 -5.16 -35.56
C CYS A 247 2.00 -6.45 -35.95
N GLY A 248 2.73 -7.51 -36.31
CA GLY A 248 2.16 -8.79 -36.74
C GLY A 248 1.61 -8.82 -38.16
N VAL A 249 1.62 -7.72 -38.91
CA VAL A 249 1.13 -7.62 -40.30
C VAL A 249 2.29 -7.83 -41.28
N LYS A 250 2.09 -8.71 -42.27
CA LYS A 250 3.07 -8.94 -43.35
C LYS A 250 2.92 -7.86 -44.42
N ILE A 251 3.99 -7.14 -44.69
CA ILE A 251 4.08 -6.04 -45.63
C ILE A 251 4.96 -6.44 -46.82
N SER A 252 4.61 -6.01 -48.05
CA SER A 252 5.41 -6.27 -49.25
C SER A 252 6.65 -5.34 -49.29
N HIS A 253 7.63 -5.66 -48.40
CA HIS A 253 8.87 -4.96 -48.26
C HIS A 253 9.94 -5.94 -47.74
N PRO A 254 11.26 -5.72 -48.00
CA PRO A 254 12.31 -6.51 -47.40
C PRO A 254 12.22 -6.50 -45.86
N PRO A 255 12.47 -7.67 -45.20
CA PRO A 255 12.35 -7.80 -43.75
C PRO A 255 13.43 -7.04 -42.97
N LEU A 256 13.22 -6.87 -41.69
CA LEU A 256 14.25 -6.35 -40.78
C LEU A 256 15.17 -7.48 -40.30
N ILE A 257 16.35 -7.11 -39.78
CA ILE A 257 17.31 -8.00 -39.13
C ILE A 257 17.15 -7.85 -37.63
N GLY A 258 16.84 -8.96 -36.95
CA GLY A 258 16.73 -9.00 -35.49
C GLY A 258 16.85 -10.39 -34.92
N HIS A 259 16.85 -10.51 -33.60
CA HIS A 259 17.00 -11.78 -32.88
C HIS A 259 15.70 -12.61 -32.86
N SER A 260 14.54 -11.94 -32.76
CA SER A 260 13.20 -12.50 -32.88
C SER A 260 12.72 -12.49 -34.35
N ASP A 261 11.46 -12.32 -34.62
CA ASP A 261 10.92 -12.03 -35.96
C ASP A 261 11.22 -10.61 -36.46
N ALA A 262 11.96 -9.81 -35.66
CA ALA A 262 12.34 -8.44 -35.90
C ALA A 262 11.17 -7.47 -36.10
N ASP A 263 10.04 -7.72 -35.45
CA ASP A 263 8.89 -6.82 -35.45
C ASP A 263 9.18 -5.58 -34.57
N VAL A 264 9.79 -4.57 -35.16
CA VAL A 264 10.16 -3.32 -34.50
C VAL A 264 8.94 -2.57 -33.92
N GLY A 265 7.75 -2.77 -34.49
CA GLY A 265 6.52 -2.16 -34.02
C GLY A 265 6.10 -2.73 -32.65
N TYR A 266 6.07 -4.04 -32.50
CA TYR A 266 5.78 -4.65 -31.20
C TYR A 266 6.85 -4.35 -30.17
N HIS A 267 8.13 -4.31 -30.54
CA HIS A 267 9.20 -3.96 -29.60
C HIS A 267 9.03 -2.52 -29.05
N ALA A 268 8.77 -1.54 -29.92
CA ALA A 268 8.54 -0.16 -29.48
C ALA A 268 7.28 -0.04 -28.62
N ILE A 269 6.19 -0.76 -28.94
CA ILE A 269 4.99 -0.78 -28.10
C ILE A 269 5.28 -1.39 -26.73
N CYS A 270 6.01 -2.52 -26.66
CA CYS A 270 6.41 -3.12 -25.39
C CYS A 270 7.21 -2.13 -24.54
N ASP A 271 8.21 -1.47 -25.11
CA ASP A 271 9.03 -0.49 -24.38
C ASP A 271 8.20 0.70 -23.90
N SER A 272 7.24 1.19 -24.71
CA SER A 272 6.34 2.26 -24.27
C SER A 272 5.48 1.85 -23.07
N ILE A 273 4.94 0.62 -23.07
CA ILE A 273 4.14 0.08 -21.95
C ILE A 273 5.01 -0.12 -20.72
N LEU A 274 6.20 -0.72 -20.88
CA LEU A 274 7.14 -0.92 -19.78
C LEU A 274 7.58 0.43 -19.18
N GLY A 275 7.85 1.43 -20.01
CA GLY A 275 8.17 2.79 -19.58
C GLY A 275 7.01 3.45 -18.82
N ALA A 276 5.77 3.33 -19.30
CA ALA A 276 4.57 3.83 -18.61
C ALA A 276 4.39 3.16 -17.23
N LEU A 277 4.81 1.91 -17.08
CA LEU A 277 4.78 1.16 -15.83
C LEU A 277 6.00 1.41 -14.94
N SER A 278 6.96 2.24 -15.36
CA SER A 278 8.24 2.48 -14.67
C SER A 278 9.04 1.18 -14.47
N LEU A 279 8.95 0.29 -15.44
CA LEU A 279 9.71 -0.95 -15.54
C LEU A 279 10.97 -0.74 -16.41
N ARG A 280 11.81 -1.77 -16.49
CA ARG A 280 12.99 -1.77 -17.38
C ARG A 280 12.56 -2.08 -18.82
N ASP A 281 13.46 -1.93 -19.78
CA ASP A 281 13.23 -2.14 -21.20
C ASP A 281 12.98 -3.62 -21.58
N ILE A 282 12.55 -3.84 -22.83
CA ILE A 282 12.28 -5.17 -23.38
C ILE A 282 13.53 -6.06 -23.35
N GLY A 283 14.73 -5.52 -23.55
CA GLY A 283 15.98 -6.28 -23.53
C GLY A 283 16.32 -6.85 -22.17
N TYR A 284 15.85 -6.24 -21.08
CA TYR A 284 15.99 -6.78 -19.72
C TYR A 284 15.13 -8.01 -19.49
N TYR A 285 13.90 -8.02 -20.00
CA TYR A 285 12.95 -9.15 -19.80
C TYR A 285 13.13 -10.26 -20.83
N PHE A 286 13.51 -9.90 -22.07
CA PHE A 286 13.64 -10.80 -23.21
C PHE A 286 15.05 -10.69 -23.81
N ASN A 287 16.05 -11.06 -23.00
CA ASN A 287 17.45 -10.91 -23.33
C ASN A 287 17.81 -11.67 -24.63
N ASN A 288 18.44 -10.99 -25.57
CA ASN A 288 18.89 -11.51 -26.85
C ASN A 288 19.89 -12.68 -26.75
N ASN A 289 20.60 -12.83 -25.63
CA ASN A 289 21.48 -13.97 -25.39
C ASN A 289 20.72 -15.25 -25.04
N ASN A 290 19.42 -15.18 -24.77
CA ASN A 290 18.61 -16.35 -24.44
C ASN A 290 18.06 -17.02 -25.71
N LYS A 291 18.51 -18.22 -26.00
CA LYS A 291 18.10 -19.03 -27.16
C LYS A 291 16.58 -19.21 -27.28
N LYS A 292 15.84 -19.11 -26.17
CA LYS A 292 14.38 -19.19 -26.12
C LYS A 292 13.70 -18.16 -27.01
N TRP A 293 14.30 -16.99 -27.16
CA TRP A 293 13.71 -15.85 -27.89
C TRP A 293 14.20 -15.76 -29.35
N LYS A 294 15.11 -16.65 -29.76
CA LYS A 294 15.61 -16.68 -31.13
C LYS A 294 14.50 -17.10 -32.09
N ASN A 295 14.20 -16.25 -33.07
CA ASN A 295 13.10 -16.41 -34.04
C ASN A 295 11.69 -16.48 -33.38
N ALA A 296 11.52 -16.02 -32.14
CA ALA A 296 10.23 -15.97 -31.49
C ALA A 296 9.32 -14.91 -32.15
N ASP A 297 8.04 -15.16 -32.19
CA ASP A 297 7.00 -14.19 -32.58
C ASP A 297 6.94 -13.08 -31.50
N SER A 298 7.21 -11.84 -31.91
CA SER A 298 7.23 -10.68 -30.97
C SER A 298 5.87 -10.40 -30.34
N LYS A 299 4.78 -10.97 -30.84
CA LYS A 299 3.47 -10.95 -30.21
C LYS A 299 3.49 -11.55 -28.80
N ILE A 300 4.39 -12.52 -28.55
CA ILE A 300 4.55 -13.15 -27.25
C ILE A 300 4.99 -12.12 -26.19
N PHE A 301 5.80 -11.11 -26.57
CA PHE A 301 6.27 -10.07 -25.68
C PHE A 301 5.14 -9.15 -25.19
N MET A 302 4.07 -9.04 -25.97
CA MET A 302 2.85 -8.30 -25.61
C MET A 302 1.95 -9.04 -24.62
N GLN A 303 2.19 -10.31 -24.35
CA GLN A 303 1.40 -11.14 -23.42
C GLN A 303 2.02 -11.22 -22.01
N PHE A 304 3.21 -10.65 -21.84
CA PHE A 304 3.95 -10.58 -20.57
C PHE A 304 3.40 -9.47 -19.68
#